data_251b03cbaa088dc4496ba0f297b26320
#
_entry.id   251b03cbaa088dc4496ba0f297b26320
#
_cell.length_a   1.000
_cell.length_b   1.000
_cell.length_c   1.000
_cell.angle_alpha   90.00
_cell.angle_beta   90.00
_cell.angle_gamma   90.00
#
_symmetry.space_group_name_H-M   'P 1'
#
loop_
_entity.id
_entity.type
_entity.pdbx_description
1 polymer ?
#
loop_
_entity_poly.entity_id
_entity_poly.type
_entity_poly.pdbx_seq_one_letter_code
_entity_poly.pdbx_strand_id
1 'polypeptide(L)'
;MKLLLKYMLLGGLLCISFGSNAQDLDIEAMTKDTKFKVSGGINADAMFFSSSAEKSTFTYMLTGSLNFSFLTFSMPVSYSITNQGNALNYKVPFDFNRFSIAPKYKWIKLYLGDHTLTYSPYTLNGHPFRGVGIELTPKGALKFSTMGGRLLKAVEEDKNIGQAAVFERYGSAIKVNFDKEKYKVEYSSLYAWDAKNSLEHPTDISPKSNYANTLKFATTFVKNLSLEVQYALSIIQEKTPLRAEDNSLDYLLSISKSRAFDARLNYLIGKANVGIVYENIDPTYRTFGAMYFNNDLENISLTFARPFFKDRVSITTQLGYQRDNLKEQKNQTAVRLVGSANVNAKISEKLNVSGSYSNFTSTTNRRLNEFDYINNPNMNPADTLTYRQLSQNGNVNMNYVFGKDKNQNVNFNYSIAGQANEQGGIIGRGQASLVQNYNAAHTISFSSLQMNVNTSANYTQNKVGRDSTNFYGGSVTIAKKFFENKLNTSLGTLYNRTNDTFGNSVLGIKCNVSYVLLEKHNFSFYGMQMFRSSQQKSAEDITLNVNYSYSF
;
A
#
# COMPACT_ATOMS: atom_id res chain seq x y z
N MET A 1 33.44 -14.72 2.94
CA MET A 1 32.34 -14.65 3.93
C MET A 1 32.84 -14.55 5.37
N LYS A 2 33.73 -15.42 5.87
CA LYS A 2 34.28 -15.30 7.26
C LYS A 2 35.09 -14.00 7.53
N LEU A 3 35.78 -13.43 6.54
CA LEU A 3 36.54 -12.19 6.70
C LEU A 3 35.65 -10.95 6.82
N LEU A 4 34.56 -10.87 6.04
CA LEU A 4 33.61 -9.75 6.07
C LEU A 4 32.84 -9.69 7.40
N LEU A 5 32.45 -10.84 7.93
CA LEU A 5 31.79 -10.92 9.25
C LEU A 5 32.72 -10.46 10.40
N LYS A 6 34.02 -10.76 10.27
CA LYS A 6 35.05 -10.36 11.27
C LYS A 6 35.27 -8.86 11.28
N TYR A 7 35.24 -8.20 10.12
CA TYR A 7 35.36 -6.73 10.03
C TYR A 7 34.04 -6.00 10.39
N MET A 8 32.87 -6.60 10.16
CA MET A 8 31.60 -6.07 10.66
C MET A 8 31.49 -6.14 12.19
N LEU A 9 31.98 -7.22 12.82
CA LEU A 9 32.05 -7.34 14.28
C LEU A 9 33.08 -6.38 14.90
N LEU A 10 34.24 -6.17 14.25
CA LEU A 10 35.24 -5.21 14.71
C LEU A 10 34.76 -3.76 14.57
N GLY A 11 34.04 -3.41 13.48
CA GLY A 11 33.44 -2.10 13.28
C GLY A 11 32.35 -1.79 14.31
N GLY A 12 31.55 -2.79 14.69
CA GLY A 12 30.53 -2.69 15.73
C GLY A 12 31.10 -2.47 17.14
N LEU A 13 32.27 -3.08 17.45
CA LEU A 13 32.95 -2.91 18.74
C LEU A 13 33.66 -1.56 18.87
N LEU A 14 34.13 -0.97 17.77
CA LEU A 14 34.76 0.35 17.77
C LEU A 14 33.77 1.51 17.99
N CYS A 15 32.49 1.32 17.67
CA CYS A 15 31.44 2.32 17.93
C CYS A 15 30.96 2.39 19.39
N ILE A 16 31.34 1.41 20.24
CA ILE A 16 30.87 1.34 21.63
C ILE A 16 31.76 2.19 22.59
N SER A 17 32.92 2.66 22.14
CA SER A 17 33.89 3.36 22.98
C SER A 17 33.78 4.88 22.96
N PHE A 18 32.78 5.49 22.33
CA PHE A 18 32.61 6.96 22.35
C PHE A 18 31.45 7.40 23.25
N GLY A 19 31.79 7.88 24.42
CA GLY A 19 30.96 8.79 25.20
C GLY A 19 29.97 8.16 26.16
N SER A 20 30.46 7.66 27.28
CA SER A 20 29.67 7.57 28.51
C SER A 20 29.39 8.96 29.07
N ASN A 21 28.46 9.69 28.46
CA ASN A 21 27.77 10.74 29.19
C ASN A 21 26.68 10.09 30.03
N ALA A 22 26.75 10.27 31.33
CA ALA A 22 25.78 9.80 32.30
C ALA A 22 24.37 10.16 31.80
N GLN A 23 23.57 9.12 31.56
CA GLN A 23 22.16 9.30 31.23
C GLN A 23 21.50 9.90 32.47
N ASP A 24 20.98 11.10 32.36
CA ASP A 24 20.05 11.64 33.35
C ASP A 24 18.92 10.59 33.51
N LEU A 25 18.87 9.97 34.66
CA LEU A 25 17.73 9.21 35.10
C LEU A 25 16.59 10.20 35.19
N ASP A 26 15.63 10.04 34.28
CA ASP A 26 14.38 10.81 34.30
C ASP A 26 13.54 10.34 35.52
N ILE A 27 13.90 10.91 36.67
CA ILE A 27 13.25 10.59 37.96
C ILE A 27 11.77 10.97 37.93
N GLU A 28 11.39 11.94 37.10
CA GLU A 28 10.00 12.38 36.94
C GLU A 28 9.13 11.33 36.22
N ALA A 29 9.70 10.55 35.31
CA ALA A 29 9.02 9.43 34.67
C ALA A 29 8.88 8.23 35.62
N MET A 30 9.76 8.07 36.59
CA MET A 30 9.70 7.01 37.59
C MET A 30 8.60 7.19 38.65
N THR A 31 8.10 8.39 38.85
CA THR A 31 7.11 8.70 39.91
C THR A 31 5.66 8.62 39.43
N LYS A 32 5.39 8.63 38.14
CA LYS A 32 4.01 8.76 37.63
C LYS A 32 3.26 7.49 37.30
N ASP A 33 3.89 6.35 37.02
CA ASP A 33 3.15 5.12 36.69
C ASP A 33 4.00 3.85 36.85
N THR A 34 4.05 3.32 38.06
CA THR A 34 4.78 2.08 38.40
C THR A 34 3.96 0.81 38.13
N LYS A 35 2.78 0.91 37.53
CA LYS A 35 1.91 -0.25 37.30
C LYS A 35 2.19 -0.87 35.94
N PHE A 36 2.26 -2.18 35.91
CA PHE A 36 2.25 -2.96 34.67
C PHE A 36 0.88 -2.77 34.00
N LYS A 37 0.88 -2.33 32.74
CA LYS A 37 -0.35 -2.12 31.97
C LYS A 37 -0.35 -3.08 30.78
N VAL A 38 -1.50 -3.69 30.57
CA VAL A 38 -1.81 -4.43 29.36
C VAL A 38 -2.93 -3.69 28.66
N SER A 39 -2.73 -3.37 27.41
CA SER A 39 -3.75 -2.75 26.55
C SER A 39 -3.74 -3.42 25.20
N GLY A 40 -4.85 -3.38 24.50
CA GLY A 40 -4.90 -3.99 23.20
C GLY A 40 -6.31 -4.32 22.74
N GLY A 41 -6.38 -5.20 21.76
CA GLY A 41 -7.65 -5.68 21.25
C GLY A 41 -7.51 -6.96 20.47
N ILE A 42 -8.58 -7.69 20.44
CA ILE A 42 -8.76 -8.92 19.65
C ILE A 42 -9.93 -8.67 18.71
N ASN A 43 -9.78 -9.06 17.46
CA ASN A 43 -10.83 -8.98 16.45
C ASN A 43 -10.97 -10.34 15.78
N ALA A 44 -12.17 -10.88 15.78
CA ALA A 44 -12.56 -12.11 15.09
C ALA A 44 -13.60 -11.75 14.03
N ASP A 45 -13.28 -12.03 12.78
CA ASP A 45 -14.14 -11.80 11.63
C ASP A 45 -14.43 -13.14 10.94
N ALA A 46 -15.68 -13.37 10.59
CA ALA A 46 -16.10 -14.54 9.85
C ALA A 46 -17.07 -14.12 8.75
N MET A 47 -16.75 -14.47 7.51
CA MET A 47 -17.54 -14.18 6.33
C MET A 47 -17.99 -15.46 5.64
N PHE A 48 -19.27 -15.57 5.41
CA PHE A 48 -19.88 -16.59 4.60
C PHE A 48 -20.44 -15.97 3.33
N PHE A 49 -20.07 -16.54 2.21
CA PHE A 49 -20.62 -16.19 0.91
C PHE A 49 -21.24 -17.44 0.28
N SER A 50 -22.46 -17.33 -0.19
CA SER A 50 -23.15 -18.37 -0.97
C SER A 50 -23.77 -17.75 -2.20
N SER A 51 -23.63 -18.42 -3.32
CA SER A 51 -24.17 -18.01 -4.61
C SER A 51 -24.81 -19.20 -5.30
N SER A 52 -25.94 -18.99 -5.96
CA SER A 52 -26.53 -20.00 -6.83
C SER A 52 -25.73 -20.23 -8.12
N ALA A 53 -24.80 -19.33 -8.45
CA ALA A 53 -23.97 -19.37 -9.66
C ALA A 53 -22.52 -19.77 -9.40
N GLU A 54 -22.04 -19.67 -8.16
CA GLU A 54 -20.64 -19.86 -7.79
C GLU A 54 -20.52 -20.75 -6.55
N LYS A 55 -19.32 -21.29 -6.33
CA LYS A 55 -19.02 -22.09 -5.13
C LYS A 55 -19.13 -21.24 -3.86
N SER A 56 -19.86 -21.72 -2.87
CA SER A 56 -19.93 -21.09 -1.55
C SER A 56 -18.56 -21.09 -0.88
N THR A 57 -18.23 -20.00 -0.22
CA THR A 57 -16.97 -19.83 0.50
C THR A 57 -17.21 -19.41 1.94
N PHE A 58 -16.35 -19.90 2.82
CA PHE A 58 -16.28 -19.46 4.21
C PHE A 58 -14.85 -19.00 4.51
N THR A 59 -14.72 -17.75 4.94
CA THR A 59 -13.43 -17.18 5.34
C THR A 59 -13.51 -16.67 6.76
N TYR A 60 -12.44 -16.85 7.50
CA TYR A 60 -12.29 -16.24 8.81
C TYR A 60 -10.94 -15.53 8.94
N MET A 61 -10.91 -14.53 9.79
CA MET A 61 -9.71 -13.80 10.15
C MET A 61 -9.73 -13.45 11.63
N LEU A 62 -8.74 -13.96 12.36
CA LEU A 62 -8.51 -13.61 13.75
C LEU A 62 -7.29 -12.70 13.81
N THR A 63 -7.47 -11.47 14.24
CA THR A 63 -6.39 -10.51 14.41
C THR A 63 -6.37 -9.98 15.83
N GLY A 64 -5.20 -9.62 16.32
CA GLY A 64 -5.10 -8.97 17.60
C GLY A 64 -3.79 -8.23 17.77
N SER A 65 -3.84 -7.27 18.67
CA SER A 65 -2.67 -6.55 19.14
C SER A 65 -2.72 -6.43 20.66
N LEU A 66 -1.64 -6.81 21.31
CA LEU A 66 -1.45 -6.68 22.75
C LEU A 66 -0.24 -5.79 22.96
N ASN A 67 -0.35 -4.81 23.83
CA ASN A 67 0.77 -3.99 24.25
C ASN A 67 1.00 -4.13 25.74
N PHE A 68 2.12 -4.72 26.08
CA PHE A 68 2.61 -4.82 27.45
C PHE A 68 3.50 -3.62 27.74
N SER A 69 3.16 -2.81 28.73
CA SER A 69 3.93 -1.62 29.06
C SER A 69 4.25 -1.53 30.56
N PHE A 70 5.49 -1.13 30.85
CA PHE A 70 5.96 -0.89 32.20
C PHE A 70 7.04 0.20 32.18
N LEU A 71 6.79 1.31 32.83
CA LEU A 71 7.66 2.50 32.77
C LEU A 71 7.93 2.92 31.31
N THR A 72 9.20 2.91 30.92
CA THR A 72 9.67 3.23 29.55
C THR A 72 9.74 2.01 28.63
N PHE A 73 9.41 0.83 29.15
CA PHE A 73 9.33 -0.39 28.33
C PHE A 73 7.95 -0.54 27.72
N SER A 74 7.89 -0.88 26.45
CA SER A 74 6.65 -1.32 25.79
C SER A 74 6.95 -2.48 24.85
N MET A 75 6.05 -3.45 24.78
CA MET A 75 6.18 -4.63 23.92
C MET A 75 4.85 -4.87 23.21
N PRO A 76 4.64 -4.26 22.05
CA PRO A 76 3.52 -4.62 21.19
C PRO A 76 3.75 -6.01 20.58
N VAL A 77 2.71 -6.81 20.65
CA VAL A 77 2.59 -8.13 20.02
C VAL A 77 1.39 -8.08 19.11
N SER A 78 1.52 -8.49 17.86
CA SER A 78 0.38 -8.58 16.95
C SER A 78 0.37 -9.91 16.20
N TYR A 79 -0.84 -10.36 15.87
CA TYR A 79 -1.04 -11.59 15.13
C TYR A 79 -2.21 -11.47 14.15
N SER A 80 -2.13 -12.26 13.08
CA SER A 80 -3.19 -12.44 12.09
C SER A 80 -3.23 -13.89 11.67
N ILE A 81 -4.39 -14.53 11.82
CA ILE A 81 -4.63 -15.92 11.46
C ILE A 81 -5.85 -15.96 10.55
N THR A 82 -5.73 -16.60 9.40
CA THR A 82 -6.80 -16.66 8.41
C THR A 82 -6.71 -17.95 7.59
N ASN A 83 -7.84 -18.38 7.05
CA ASN A 83 -7.90 -19.48 6.09
C ASN A 83 -7.92 -19.02 4.62
N GLN A 84 -7.73 -17.75 4.34
CA GLN A 84 -7.81 -17.22 2.97
C GLN A 84 -6.85 -17.92 2.01
N GLY A 85 -5.66 -18.31 2.47
CA GLY A 85 -4.70 -19.07 1.67
C GLY A 85 -5.22 -20.45 1.19
N ASN A 86 -6.15 -21.06 1.91
CA ASN A 86 -6.70 -22.38 1.56
C ASN A 86 -7.71 -22.31 0.40
N ALA A 87 -8.25 -21.13 0.12
CA ALA A 87 -9.18 -20.92 -0.98
C ALA A 87 -8.48 -20.75 -2.34
N LEU A 88 -7.15 -20.60 -2.32
CA LEU A 88 -6.37 -20.40 -3.53
C LEU A 88 -6.00 -21.74 -4.17
N ASN A 89 -6.18 -21.84 -5.46
CA ASN A 89 -5.79 -23.03 -6.25
C ASN A 89 -4.27 -23.08 -6.53
N TYR A 90 -3.49 -22.15 -6.00
CA TYR A 90 -2.08 -21.97 -6.24
C TYR A 90 -1.37 -21.48 -4.96
N LYS A 91 -0.05 -21.68 -4.88
CA LYS A 91 0.78 -21.28 -3.75
C LYS A 91 1.36 -19.89 -3.97
N VAL A 92 1.43 -19.09 -2.92
CA VAL A 92 2.01 -17.74 -2.93
C VAL A 92 3.33 -17.71 -2.18
N PRO A 93 4.30 -16.86 -2.57
CA PRO A 93 5.62 -16.80 -1.93
C PRO A 93 5.62 -16.01 -0.60
N PHE A 94 4.48 -15.90 0.08
CA PHE A 94 4.35 -15.24 1.38
C PHE A 94 3.34 -15.97 2.27
N ASP A 95 3.38 -15.67 3.57
CA ASP A 95 2.48 -16.25 4.55
C ASP A 95 1.31 -15.31 4.84
N PHE A 96 0.07 -15.84 4.84
CA PHE A 96 -1.12 -15.11 5.30
C PHE A 96 -1.15 -14.99 6.81
N ASN A 97 -0.70 -16.03 7.50
CA ASN A 97 -0.63 -16.07 8.95
C ASN A 97 0.64 -15.36 9.41
N ARG A 98 0.49 -14.33 10.22
CA ARG A 98 1.58 -13.45 10.65
C ARG A 98 1.61 -13.33 12.16
N PHE A 99 2.82 -13.21 12.69
CA PHE A 99 3.05 -12.98 14.09
C PHE A 99 4.24 -12.04 14.26
N SER A 100 4.08 -10.99 15.07
CA SER A 100 5.12 -10.00 15.30
C SER A 100 5.21 -9.57 16.76
N ILE A 101 6.44 -9.34 17.22
CA ILE A 101 6.74 -8.78 18.53
C ILE A 101 7.75 -7.64 18.32
N ALA A 102 7.50 -6.47 18.93
CA ALA A 102 8.37 -5.30 18.77
C ALA A 102 8.69 -4.63 20.11
N PRO A 103 9.47 -5.27 21.02
CA PRO A 103 9.83 -4.67 22.31
C PRO A 103 10.66 -3.40 22.10
N LYS A 104 10.29 -2.37 22.84
CA LYS A 104 10.96 -1.08 22.87
C LYS A 104 11.32 -0.71 24.30
N TYR A 105 12.56 -0.34 24.49
CA TYR A 105 13.05 0.22 25.75
C TYR A 105 13.86 1.49 25.47
N LYS A 106 13.34 2.62 25.92
CA LYS A 106 13.94 3.94 25.66
C LYS A 106 14.19 4.16 24.17
N TRP A 107 15.44 4.18 23.74
CA TRP A 107 15.91 4.43 22.38
C TRP A 107 16.19 3.14 21.56
N ILE A 108 15.98 1.97 22.16
CA ILE A 108 16.18 0.66 21.51
C ILE A 108 14.82 0.07 21.20
N LYS A 109 14.64 -0.35 19.95
CA LYS A 109 13.46 -1.10 19.50
C LYS A 109 13.93 -2.35 18.74
N LEU A 110 13.40 -3.50 19.10
CA LEU A 110 13.64 -4.77 18.39
C LEU A 110 12.42 -5.11 17.54
N TYR A 111 12.64 -5.91 16.52
CA TYR A 111 11.62 -6.45 15.65
C TYR A 111 11.84 -7.96 15.55
N LEU A 112 10.83 -8.76 15.88
CA LEU A 112 10.89 -10.23 15.90
C LEU A 112 9.64 -10.78 15.20
N GLY A 113 9.83 -11.67 14.22
CA GLY A 113 8.75 -12.28 13.43
C GLY A 113 8.44 -11.52 12.15
N ASP A 114 7.16 -11.33 11.85
CA ASP A 114 6.70 -10.71 10.59
C ASP A 114 6.62 -9.19 10.73
N HIS A 115 7.48 -8.49 10.00
CA HIS A 115 7.56 -7.03 10.04
C HIS A 115 7.71 -6.43 8.65
N THR A 116 7.48 -5.12 8.58
CA THR A 116 7.69 -4.30 7.38
C THR A 116 8.47 -3.06 7.79
N LEU A 117 9.60 -2.83 7.15
CA LEU A 117 10.44 -1.64 7.36
C LEU A 117 10.66 -0.89 6.05
N THR A 118 10.81 0.43 6.15
CA THR A 118 11.13 1.27 4.98
C THR A 118 12.38 2.09 5.28
N TYR A 119 13.41 1.91 4.46
CA TYR A 119 14.66 2.62 4.57
C TYR A 119 14.81 3.68 3.48
N SER A 120 14.56 3.30 2.23
CA SER A 120 14.55 4.18 1.08
C SER A 120 13.64 3.58 -0.01
N PRO A 121 13.02 4.40 -0.89
CA PRO A 121 12.32 3.88 -2.06
C PRO A 121 13.17 2.95 -2.93
N TYR A 122 14.48 3.15 -2.93
CA TYR A 122 15.44 2.47 -3.80
C TYR A 122 16.17 1.29 -3.13
N THR A 123 15.97 1.02 -1.86
CA THR A 123 16.54 -0.13 -1.15
C THR A 123 15.46 -0.99 -0.53
N LEU A 124 15.25 -0.93 0.78
CA LEU A 124 14.15 -1.58 1.47
C LEU A 124 12.95 -0.62 1.50
N ASN A 125 11.89 -0.95 0.77
CA ASN A 125 10.71 -0.12 0.64
C ASN A 125 9.44 -0.89 0.96
N GLY A 126 9.20 -1.10 2.24
CA GLY A 126 7.94 -1.69 2.68
C GLY A 126 7.76 -3.17 2.31
N HIS A 127 8.82 -3.88 1.94
CA HIS A 127 8.74 -5.32 1.70
C HIS A 127 8.54 -6.06 3.03
N PRO A 128 7.52 -6.90 3.17
CA PRO A 128 7.36 -7.74 4.34
C PRO A 128 8.54 -8.70 4.49
N PHE A 129 8.97 -8.97 5.72
CA PHE A 129 9.97 -9.98 6.01
C PHE A 129 9.62 -10.74 7.29
N ARG A 130 10.05 -11.98 7.38
CA ARG A 130 10.00 -12.78 8.59
C ARG A 130 11.42 -12.96 9.12
N GLY A 131 11.71 -12.36 10.25
CA GLY A 131 13.08 -12.36 10.77
C GLY A 131 13.25 -11.51 12.01
N VAL A 132 14.39 -10.84 12.07
CA VAL A 132 14.77 -9.98 13.20
C VAL A 132 15.23 -8.62 12.70
N GLY A 133 15.08 -7.61 13.55
CA GLY A 133 15.61 -6.27 13.28
C GLY A 133 15.82 -5.48 14.57
N ILE A 134 16.62 -4.44 14.49
CA ILE A 134 16.87 -3.51 15.59
C ILE A 134 16.88 -2.07 15.06
N GLU A 135 16.31 -1.18 15.83
CA GLU A 135 16.35 0.26 15.60
C GLU A 135 16.86 0.96 16.86
N LEU A 136 17.87 1.79 16.67
CA LEU A 136 18.54 2.55 17.71
C LEU A 136 18.34 4.04 17.42
N THR A 137 17.58 4.72 18.28
CA THR A 137 17.23 6.14 18.14
C THR A 137 17.62 6.95 19.38
N PRO A 138 18.93 7.01 19.71
CA PRO A 138 19.41 7.80 20.84
C PRO A 138 19.08 9.28 20.66
N LYS A 139 19.17 10.09 21.74
CA LYS A 139 18.95 11.54 21.71
C LYS A 139 19.95 12.30 20.82
N GLY A 140 21.06 11.68 20.41
CA GLY A 140 22.07 12.26 19.53
C GLY A 140 21.67 12.33 18.06
N ALA A 141 22.54 12.88 17.25
CA ALA A 141 22.33 13.04 15.81
C ALA A 141 22.34 11.73 15.03
N LEU A 142 22.98 10.69 15.55
CA LEU A 142 23.16 9.41 14.87
C LEU A 142 22.05 8.45 15.27
N LYS A 143 21.37 7.87 14.26
CA LYS A 143 20.38 6.82 14.42
C LYS A 143 20.76 5.64 13.51
N PHE A 144 20.47 4.44 13.95
CA PHE A 144 20.82 3.21 13.26
C PHE A 144 19.64 2.25 13.20
N SER A 145 19.47 1.56 12.10
CA SER A 145 18.48 0.48 11.97
C SER A 145 19.06 -0.62 11.10
N THR A 146 18.79 -1.88 11.46
CA THR A 146 19.16 -3.03 10.64
C THR A 146 18.09 -4.11 10.74
N MET A 147 18.01 -4.93 9.70
CA MET A 147 17.13 -6.08 9.67
C MET A 147 17.77 -7.24 8.91
N GLY A 148 17.31 -8.47 9.22
CA GLY A 148 17.65 -9.68 8.48
C GLY A 148 16.52 -10.69 8.58
N GLY A 149 16.21 -11.33 7.45
CA GLY A 149 15.14 -12.32 7.42
C GLY A 149 14.77 -12.78 6.02
N ARG A 150 13.75 -13.62 5.98
CA ARG A 150 13.18 -14.15 4.75
C ARG A 150 12.22 -13.13 4.14
N LEU A 151 12.44 -12.77 2.89
CA LEU A 151 11.60 -11.87 2.09
C LEU A 151 10.53 -12.66 1.32
N LEU A 152 10.90 -13.77 0.69
CA LEU A 152 9.99 -14.64 -0.05
C LEU A 152 10.13 -16.08 0.42
N LYS A 153 9.04 -16.82 0.34
CA LYS A 153 8.95 -18.26 0.58
C LYS A 153 9.15 -19.00 -0.73
N ALA A 154 9.75 -20.18 -0.69
CA ALA A 154 9.86 -21.04 -1.85
C ALA A 154 8.48 -21.48 -2.36
N VAL A 155 8.33 -21.53 -3.67
CA VAL A 155 7.16 -22.08 -4.35
C VAL A 155 7.64 -22.95 -5.50
N GLU A 156 7.21 -24.21 -5.52
CA GLU A 156 7.51 -25.16 -6.60
C GLU A 156 6.72 -24.83 -7.86
N GLU A 157 7.29 -25.16 -9.01
CA GLU A 157 6.58 -25.10 -10.29
C GLU A 157 5.42 -26.11 -10.32
N ASP A 158 4.27 -25.67 -10.82
CA ASP A 158 3.16 -26.57 -11.14
C ASP A 158 2.61 -26.23 -12.53
N LYS A 159 3.01 -27.03 -13.51
CA LYS A 159 2.63 -26.85 -14.91
C LYS A 159 1.14 -27.06 -15.16
N ASN A 160 0.45 -27.84 -14.31
CA ASN A 160 -0.98 -28.12 -14.50
C ASN A 160 -1.85 -26.88 -14.26
N ILE A 161 -1.42 -26.03 -13.35
CA ILE A 161 -2.12 -24.77 -13.02
C ILE A 161 -1.36 -23.54 -13.51
N GLY A 162 -0.27 -23.71 -14.24
CA GLY A 162 0.55 -22.60 -14.74
C GLY A 162 1.31 -21.83 -13.65
N GLN A 163 1.63 -22.48 -12.52
CA GLN A 163 2.35 -21.86 -11.42
C GLN A 163 3.84 -21.86 -11.69
N ALA A 164 4.47 -20.69 -11.75
CA ALA A 164 5.92 -20.56 -11.86
C ALA A 164 6.63 -20.86 -10.55
N ALA A 165 7.87 -21.40 -10.63
CA ALA A 165 8.71 -21.58 -9.47
C ALA A 165 9.22 -20.25 -8.91
N VAL A 166 9.37 -20.17 -7.59
CA VAL A 166 9.95 -19.04 -6.88
C VAL A 166 10.95 -19.55 -5.84
N PHE A 167 12.19 -19.07 -5.90
CA PHE A 167 13.17 -19.38 -4.86
C PHE A 167 12.80 -18.70 -3.52
N GLU A 168 13.13 -19.36 -2.43
CA GLU A 168 13.14 -18.69 -1.13
C GLU A 168 14.17 -17.57 -1.15
N ARG A 169 13.78 -16.39 -0.73
CA ARG A 169 14.64 -15.20 -0.74
C ARG A 169 14.87 -14.68 0.65
N TYR A 170 16.14 -14.50 0.97
CA TYR A 170 16.57 -13.83 2.19
C TYR A 170 17.11 -12.44 1.88
N GLY A 171 17.07 -11.59 2.91
CA GLY A 171 17.64 -10.24 2.79
C GLY A 171 18.14 -9.73 4.13
N SER A 172 19.15 -8.87 4.07
CA SER A 172 19.62 -8.05 5.18
C SER A 172 19.73 -6.59 4.73
N ALA A 173 19.33 -5.67 5.59
CA ALA A 173 19.40 -4.25 5.27
C ALA A 173 19.88 -3.44 6.48
N ILE A 174 20.55 -2.33 6.17
CA ILE A 174 21.08 -1.38 7.16
C ILE A 174 20.66 0.02 6.77
N LYS A 175 20.30 0.85 7.75
CA LYS A 175 20.07 2.29 7.60
C LYS A 175 20.84 3.04 8.68
N VAL A 176 21.57 4.05 8.28
CA VAL A 176 22.26 5.00 9.16
C VAL A 176 21.77 6.39 8.84
N ASN A 177 21.28 7.09 9.85
CA ASN A 177 20.85 8.48 9.74
C ASN A 177 21.71 9.34 10.61
N PHE A 178 22.25 10.40 10.03
CA PHE A 178 22.88 11.51 10.75
C PHE A 178 21.99 12.75 10.57
N ASP A 179 21.41 13.23 11.66
CA ASP A 179 20.39 14.28 11.65
C ASP A 179 20.81 15.39 12.60
N LYS A 180 21.18 16.53 12.04
CA LYS A 180 21.43 17.78 12.75
C LYS A 180 20.51 18.86 12.18
N GLU A 181 20.24 19.91 12.96
CA GLU A 181 19.28 20.97 12.64
C GLU A 181 19.27 21.44 11.18
N LYS A 182 20.46 21.56 10.55
CA LYS A 182 20.60 22.04 9.16
C LYS A 182 20.89 20.95 8.13
N TYR A 183 21.38 19.79 8.57
CA TYR A 183 21.86 18.75 7.66
C TYR A 183 21.33 17.40 8.07
N LYS A 184 20.85 16.65 7.09
CA LYS A 184 20.48 15.27 7.28
C LYS A 184 21.15 14.42 6.21
N VAL A 185 21.87 13.40 6.64
CA VAL A 185 22.50 12.40 5.76
C VAL A 185 21.94 11.05 6.12
N GLU A 186 21.41 10.35 5.13
CA GLU A 186 20.93 8.99 5.29
C GLU A 186 21.66 8.07 4.32
N TYR A 187 22.22 7.01 4.84
CA TYR A 187 22.73 5.91 4.06
C TYR A 187 21.89 4.67 4.31
N SER A 188 21.47 3.99 3.25
CA SER A 188 20.83 2.68 3.37
C SER A 188 21.39 1.69 2.38
N SER A 189 21.49 0.44 2.79
CA SER A 189 21.98 -0.67 1.99
C SER A 189 21.09 -1.88 2.20
N LEU A 190 20.84 -2.62 1.12
CA LEU A 190 20.15 -3.91 1.09
C LEU A 190 21.03 -4.92 0.36
N TYR A 191 21.19 -6.08 0.95
CA TYR A 191 21.67 -7.28 0.27
C TYR A 191 20.60 -8.37 0.37
N ALA A 192 20.11 -8.85 -0.77
CA ALA A 192 19.13 -9.92 -0.85
C ALA A 192 19.57 -11.00 -1.84
N TRP A 193 19.26 -12.26 -1.53
CA TRP A 193 19.69 -13.40 -2.35
C TRP A 193 18.68 -14.53 -2.34
N ASP A 194 18.61 -15.25 -3.46
CA ASP A 194 17.82 -16.46 -3.61
C ASP A 194 18.61 -17.67 -3.06
N ALA A 195 17.94 -18.47 -2.23
CA ALA A 195 18.51 -19.71 -1.69
C ALA A 195 18.44 -20.81 -2.76
N LYS A 196 19.58 -21.19 -3.33
CA LYS A 196 19.68 -22.11 -4.46
C LYS A 196 19.01 -23.46 -4.26
N ASN A 197 19.05 -23.98 -3.02
CA ASN A 197 18.55 -25.31 -2.67
C ASN A 197 17.15 -25.25 -2.03
N SER A 198 16.40 -24.19 -2.28
CA SER A 198 15.07 -24.01 -1.71
C SER A 198 13.94 -24.64 -2.53
N LEU A 199 14.23 -25.10 -3.72
CA LEU A 199 13.35 -25.88 -4.59
C LEU A 199 13.79 -27.34 -4.60
N GLU A 200 12.82 -28.25 -4.53
CA GLU A 200 13.05 -29.70 -4.54
C GLU A 200 13.26 -30.24 -5.95
N HIS A 201 12.62 -29.58 -6.93
CA HIS A 201 12.66 -29.99 -8.33
C HIS A 201 13.51 -29.05 -9.18
N PRO A 202 14.18 -29.59 -10.22
CA PRO A 202 14.88 -28.76 -11.21
C PRO A 202 13.94 -27.77 -11.87
N THR A 203 14.39 -26.54 -12.05
CA THR A 203 13.62 -25.44 -12.64
C THR A 203 14.47 -24.68 -13.66
N ASP A 204 13.80 -24.05 -14.64
CA ASP A 204 14.44 -23.23 -15.66
C ASP A 204 14.81 -21.82 -15.16
N ILE A 205 14.42 -21.44 -13.94
CA ILE A 205 14.78 -20.15 -13.35
C ILE A 205 16.15 -20.19 -12.68
N SER A 206 16.87 -19.08 -12.78
CA SER A 206 18.20 -18.91 -12.18
C SER A 206 18.12 -18.13 -10.86
N PRO A 207 18.84 -18.56 -9.81
CA PRO A 207 18.89 -17.82 -8.57
C PRO A 207 19.63 -16.50 -8.75
N LYS A 208 19.11 -15.45 -8.10
CA LYS A 208 19.62 -14.08 -8.22
C LYS A 208 20.04 -13.53 -6.87
N SER A 209 20.93 -12.57 -6.90
CA SER A 209 21.22 -11.72 -5.74
C SER A 209 21.17 -10.25 -6.14
N ASN A 210 20.80 -9.40 -5.21
CA ASN A 210 20.71 -7.97 -5.38
C ASN A 210 21.43 -7.24 -4.25
N TYR A 211 22.27 -6.30 -4.63
CA TYR A 211 22.90 -5.34 -3.73
C TYR A 211 22.47 -3.94 -4.11
N ALA A 212 21.67 -3.30 -3.27
CA ALA A 212 21.14 -1.96 -3.52
C ALA A 212 21.60 -0.99 -2.41
N ASN A 213 22.09 0.17 -2.81
CA ASN A 213 22.58 1.21 -1.89
C ASN A 213 21.95 2.54 -2.22
N THR A 214 21.77 3.37 -1.20
CA THR A 214 21.26 4.72 -1.34
C THR A 214 21.97 5.67 -0.41
N LEU A 215 22.33 6.83 -0.92
CA LEU A 215 22.81 7.97 -0.16
C LEU A 215 21.86 9.14 -0.36
N LYS A 216 21.29 9.64 0.72
CA LYS A 216 20.40 10.79 0.73
C LYS A 216 21.00 11.92 1.55
N PHE A 217 20.95 13.10 1.01
CA PHE A 217 21.34 14.35 1.67
C PHE A 217 20.17 15.32 1.65
N ALA A 218 19.87 15.90 2.79
CA ALA A 218 18.89 16.97 2.89
C ALA A 218 19.44 18.12 3.71
N THR A 219 19.15 19.36 3.31
CA THR A 219 19.59 20.56 3.98
C THR A 219 18.63 21.72 3.79
N THR A 220 18.66 22.66 4.75
CA THR A 220 18.02 23.97 4.63
C THR A 220 19.11 25.03 4.59
N PHE A 221 19.46 25.49 3.37
CA PHE A 221 20.56 26.42 3.15
C PHE A 221 20.29 27.82 3.72
N VAL A 222 19.10 28.32 3.43
CA VAL A 222 18.61 29.62 3.85
C VAL A 222 17.25 29.43 4.47
N LYS A 223 16.84 30.33 5.33
CA LYS A 223 15.47 30.32 5.86
C LYS A 223 14.50 30.14 4.69
N ASN A 224 13.69 29.09 4.73
CA ASN A 224 12.66 28.76 3.75
C ASN A 224 13.12 28.04 2.45
N LEU A 225 14.41 27.81 2.20
CA LEU A 225 14.89 27.06 1.04
C LEU A 225 15.47 25.72 1.48
N SER A 226 14.84 24.61 1.08
CA SER A 226 15.30 23.24 1.37
C SER A 226 15.66 22.49 0.11
N LEU A 227 16.75 21.75 0.18
CA LEU A 227 17.20 20.82 -0.86
C LEU A 227 17.27 19.42 -0.29
N GLU A 228 16.74 18.46 -1.04
CA GLU A 228 16.88 17.03 -0.80
C GLU A 228 17.41 16.38 -2.06
N VAL A 229 18.45 15.57 -1.96
CA VAL A 229 19.06 14.82 -3.08
C VAL A 229 19.29 13.40 -2.63
N GLN A 230 18.94 12.45 -3.49
CA GLN A 230 19.14 11.04 -3.25
C GLN A 230 19.74 10.38 -4.49
N TYR A 231 20.78 9.58 -4.28
CA TYR A 231 21.40 8.76 -5.31
C TYR A 231 21.38 7.30 -4.89
N ALA A 232 21.03 6.43 -5.83
CA ALA A 232 20.92 5.00 -5.59
C ALA A 232 21.66 4.19 -6.66
N LEU A 233 22.22 3.07 -6.24
CA LEU A 233 22.88 2.09 -7.09
C LEU A 233 22.33 0.71 -6.78
N SER A 234 21.90 -0.03 -7.80
CA SER A 234 21.50 -1.43 -7.69
C SER A 234 22.36 -2.31 -8.59
N ILE A 235 22.84 -3.40 -8.02
CA ILE A 235 23.60 -4.44 -8.70
C ILE A 235 22.84 -5.75 -8.54
N ILE A 236 22.44 -6.36 -9.66
CA ILE A 236 21.80 -7.68 -9.68
C ILE A 236 22.76 -8.65 -10.33
N GLN A 237 22.98 -9.77 -9.67
CA GLN A 237 23.76 -10.89 -10.18
C GLN A 237 22.84 -12.09 -10.39
N GLU A 238 22.93 -12.68 -11.56
CA GLU A 238 22.20 -13.89 -11.93
C GLU A 238 23.22 -14.98 -12.31
N LYS A 239 23.04 -16.17 -11.74
CA LYS A 239 23.89 -17.34 -12.01
C LYS A 239 23.10 -18.36 -12.80
N THR A 240 23.24 -18.34 -14.11
CA THR A 240 22.60 -19.30 -14.99
C THR A 240 23.48 -20.56 -15.12
N PRO A 241 22.96 -21.75 -14.76
CA PRO A 241 23.71 -22.99 -14.96
C PRO A 241 23.97 -23.20 -16.47
N LEU A 242 25.21 -23.45 -16.85
CA LEU A 242 25.55 -23.96 -18.18
C LEU A 242 25.38 -25.48 -18.13
N ARG A 243 24.58 -26.04 -19.05
CA ARG A 243 24.54 -27.49 -19.27
C ARG A 243 25.84 -27.88 -19.93
N ALA A 244 26.83 -28.30 -19.16
CA ALA A 244 28.00 -28.95 -19.67
C ALA A 244 27.74 -30.45 -19.81
N GLU A 245 28.13 -31.05 -20.93
CA GLU A 245 28.08 -32.50 -21.13
C GLU A 245 29.07 -33.25 -20.22
N ASP A 246 29.93 -32.54 -19.53
CA ASP A 246 30.89 -33.03 -18.57
C ASP A 246 30.56 -32.45 -17.17
N ASN A 247 30.53 -33.27 -16.14
CA ASN A 247 30.10 -33.02 -14.75
C ASN A 247 30.68 -31.76 -14.04
N SER A 248 31.19 -30.77 -14.73
CA SER A 248 31.63 -29.48 -14.25
C SER A 248 30.46 -28.48 -14.36
N LEU A 249 29.90 -28.08 -13.21
CA LEU A 249 28.89 -27.01 -13.11
C LEU A 249 29.55 -25.64 -13.37
N ASP A 250 29.71 -25.29 -14.63
CA ASP A 250 30.04 -23.93 -15.05
C ASP A 250 28.78 -23.06 -15.00
N TYR A 251 28.91 -21.85 -14.47
CA TYR A 251 27.83 -20.87 -14.38
C TYR A 251 28.15 -19.64 -15.22
N LEU A 252 27.24 -19.23 -16.07
CA LEU A 252 27.29 -17.91 -16.68
C LEU A 252 26.85 -16.87 -15.62
N LEU A 253 27.77 -15.98 -15.26
CA LEU A 253 27.49 -14.88 -14.35
C LEU A 253 27.06 -13.64 -15.13
N SER A 254 25.81 -13.28 -15.07
CA SER A 254 25.28 -12.02 -15.59
C SER A 254 25.23 -10.98 -14.48
N ILE A 255 25.78 -9.79 -14.73
CA ILE A 255 25.79 -8.66 -13.77
C ILE A 255 25.10 -7.46 -14.42
N SER A 256 23.99 -7.03 -13.84
CA SER A 256 23.28 -5.81 -14.22
C SER A 256 23.54 -4.71 -13.19
N LYS A 257 23.99 -3.53 -13.65
CA LYS A 257 24.18 -2.33 -12.80
C LYS A 257 23.25 -1.23 -13.27
N SER A 258 22.53 -0.62 -12.35
CA SER A 258 21.57 0.43 -12.65
C SER A 258 21.52 1.49 -11.54
N ARG A 259 21.14 2.69 -11.90
CA ARG A 259 21.16 3.88 -11.06
C ARG A 259 19.77 4.48 -10.95
N ALA A 260 19.53 5.16 -9.83
CA ALA A 260 18.40 6.04 -9.67
C ALA A 260 18.87 7.32 -8.97
N PHE A 261 18.30 8.44 -9.36
CA PHE A 261 18.59 9.75 -8.81
C PHE A 261 17.30 10.52 -8.65
N ASP A 262 17.10 11.14 -7.48
CA ASP A 262 16.05 12.14 -7.29
C ASP A 262 16.59 13.36 -6.55
N ALA A 263 16.05 14.53 -6.91
CA ALA A 263 16.36 15.80 -6.28
C ALA A 263 15.09 16.62 -6.12
N ARG A 264 14.95 17.29 -4.97
CA ARG A 264 13.82 18.15 -4.63
C ARG A 264 14.32 19.46 -4.06
N LEU A 265 13.92 20.54 -4.70
CA LEU A 265 14.18 21.89 -4.21
C LEU A 265 12.84 22.53 -3.85
N ASN A 266 12.66 22.95 -2.60
CA ASN A 266 11.43 23.61 -2.15
C ASN A 266 11.76 24.99 -1.57
N TYR A 267 10.94 25.97 -1.91
CA TYR A 267 11.04 27.34 -1.42
C TYR A 267 9.70 27.80 -0.86
N LEU A 268 9.72 28.25 0.39
CA LEU A 268 8.54 28.77 1.08
C LEU A 268 8.47 30.29 0.94
N ILE A 269 7.51 30.78 0.17
CA ILE A 269 7.26 32.22 -0.08
C ILE A 269 6.01 32.63 0.68
N GLY A 270 6.17 33.21 1.86
CA GLY A 270 5.05 33.49 2.74
C GLY A 270 4.30 32.19 3.11
N LYS A 271 3.05 32.04 2.68
CA LYS A 271 2.24 30.81 2.84
C LYS A 271 2.33 29.87 1.64
N ALA A 272 3.02 30.22 0.59
CA ALA A 272 3.14 29.39 -0.61
C ALA A 272 4.41 28.54 -0.56
N ASN A 273 4.27 27.24 -0.84
CA ASN A 273 5.40 26.35 -1.06
C ASN A 273 5.51 26.08 -2.56
N VAL A 274 6.65 26.40 -3.14
CA VAL A 274 6.95 26.19 -4.58
C VAL A 274 8.16 25.29 -4.65
N GLY A 275 8.14 24.26 -5.48
CA GLY A 275 9.25 23.34 -5.59
C GLY A 275 9.46 22.81 -7.00
N ILE A 276 10.66 22.26 -7.18
CA ILE A 276 11.06 21.52 -8.37
C ILE A 276 11.46 20.13 -7.92
N VAL A 277 10.98 19.11 -8.61
CA VAL A 277 11.34 17.70 -8.42
C VAL A 277 11.93 17.18 -9.72
N TYR A 278 13.11 16.59 -9.63
CA TYR A 278 13.75 15.87 -10.73
C TYR A 278 13.97 14.42 -10.30
N GLU A 279 13.61 13.49 -11.15
CA GLU A 279 13.78 12.05 -10.93
C GLU A 279 14.27 11.40 -12.22
N ASN A 280 15.28 10.55 -12.09
CA ASN A 280 15.82 9.78 -13.21
C ASN A 280 16.13 8.36 -12.73
N ILE A 281 15.52 7.36 -13.35
CA ILE A 281 15.64 5.96 -12.96
C ILE A 281 15.96 5.12 -14.20
N ASP A 282 17.09 4.43 -14.14
CA ASP A 282 17.55 3.53 -15.21
C ASP A 282 16.49 2.46 -15.57
N PRO A 283 16.42 2.01 -16.84
CA PRO A 283 15.45 1.00 -17.31
C PRO A 283 15.51 -0.34 -16.57
N THR A 284 16.69 -0.72 -16.08
CA THR A 284 16.92 -2.00 -15.40
C THR A 284 17.01 -1.86 -13.87
N TYR A 285 16.73 -0.68 -13.33
CA TYR A 285 16.77 -0.49 -11.88
C TYR A 285 15.72 -1.35 -11.18
N ARG A 286 16.16 -2.12 -10.21
CA ARG A 286 15.31 -2.95 -9.34
C ARG A 286 15.95 -3.09 -7.97
N THR A 287 15.10 -3.22 -6.97
CA THR A 287 15.51 -3.65 -5.63
C THR A 287 14.65 -4.82 -5.18
N PHE A 288 15.26 -5.84 -4.58
CA PHE A 288 14.53 -6.96 -3.99
C PHE A 288 13.90 -6.61 -2.63
N GLY A 289 14.14 -5.41 -2.13
CA GLY A 289 13.51 -4.86 -0.94
C GLY A 289 12.22 -4.08 -1.22
N ALA A 290 11.72 -4.07 -2.45
CA ALA A 290 10.43 -3.52 -2.81
C ALA A 290 9.62 -4.54 -3.59
N MET A 291 8.33 -4.63 -3.32
CA MET A 291 7.43 -5.51 -4.09
C MET A 291 7.20 -4.96 -5.49
N TYR A 292 7.19 -3.63 -5.63
CA TYR A 292 6.97 -2.93 -6.90
C TYR A 292 7.97 -1.80 -7.05
N PHE A 293 8.46 -1.62 -8.27
CA PHE A 293 9.40 -0.55 -8.55
C PHE A 293 9.15 0.03 -9.95
N ASN A 294 9.12 1.37 -10.04
CA ASN A 294 8.98 2.08 -11.30
C ASN A 294 10.36 2.42 -11.84
N ASN A 295 10.67 1.97 -13.04
CA ASN A 295 11.95 2.23 -13.68
C ASN A 295 11.78 2.78 -15.09
N ASP A 296 12.90 3.06 -15.78
CA ASP A 296 12.93 3.63 -17.12
C ASP A 296 12.10 4.91 -17.23
N LEU A 297 12.38 5.87 -16.34
CA LEU A 297 11.70 7.15 -16.36
C LEU A 297 12.63 8.31 -16.01
N GLU A 298 12.44 9.40 -16.70
CA GLU A 298 12.90 10.73 -16.30
C GLU A 298 11.70 11.63 -16.13
N ASN A 299 11.62 12.29 -14.99
CA ASN A 299 10.52 13.14 -14.61
C ASN A 299 11.06 14.48 -14.08
N ILE A 300 10.53 15.58 -14.64
CA ILE A 300 10.76 16.93 -14.14
C ILE A 300 9.41 17.53 -13.78
N SER A 301 9.22 17.94 -12.53
CA SER A 301 7.94 18.47 -12.08
C SER A 301 8.09 19.73 -11.25
N LEU A 302 7.12 20.63 -11.42
CA LEU A 302 6.90 21.79 -10.56
C LEU A 302 5.82 21.47 -9.54
N THR A 303 6.07 21.78 -8.28
CA THR A 303 5.10 21.65 -7.19
C THR A 303 4.70 23.02 -6.69
N PHE A 304 3.43 23.16 -6.37
CA PHE A 304 2.87 24.38 -5.78
C PHE A 304 1.83 24.00 -4.73
N ALA A 305 1.94 24.57 -3.55
CA ALA A 305 0.93 24.42 -2.50
C ALA A 305 0.72 25.75 -1.79
N ARG A 306 -0.54 26.18 -1.70
CA ARG A 306 -0.88 27.44 -1.03
C ARG A 306 -2.30 27.43 -0.49
N PRO A 307 -2.53 27.90 0.75
CA PRO A 307 -3.84 28.31 1.24
C PRO A 307 -4.18 29.75 0.78
N PHE A 308 -5.46 29.97 0.45
CA PHE A 308 -6.02 31.25 0.01
C PHE A 308 -7.20 31.63 0.91
N PHE A 309 -7.63 32.89 0.85
CA PHE A 309 -8.85 33.39 1.50
C PHE A 309 -8.93 33.06 2.99
N LYS A 310 -7.88 33.35 3.77
CA LYS A 310 -7.77 33.03 5.20
C LYS A 310 -7.95 31.52 5.47
N ASP A 311 -7.25 30.72 4.66
CA ASP A 311 -7.19 29.25 4.72
C ASP A 311 -8.52 28.54 4.36
N ARG A 312 -9.48 29.26 3.75
CA ARG A 312 -10.73 28.67 3.28
C ARG A 312 -10.57 27.83 2.02
N VAL A 313 -9.59 28.14 1.19
CA VAL A 313 -9.28 27.38 -0.02
C VAL A 313 -7.84 26.95 0.03
N SER A 314 -7.57 25.66 -0.11
CA SER A 314 -6.22 25.12 -0.25
C SER A 314 -6.05 24.50 -1.63
N ILE A 315 -4.96 24.82 -2.29
CA ILE A 315 -4.59 24.28 -3.60
C ILE A 315 -3.22 23.65 -3.48
N THR A 316 -3.11 22.41 -3.93
CA THR A 316 -1.83 21.70 -4.08
C THR A 316 -1.77 21.13 -5.47
N THR A 317 -0.73 21.44 -6.21
CA THR A 317 -0.54 20.96 -7.59
C THR A 317 0.88 20.46 -7.78
N GLN A 318 1.02 19.48 -8.64
CA GLN A 318 2.29 19.03 -9.21
C GLN A 318 2.08 18.85 -10.70
N LEU A 319 2.89 19.50 -11.53
CA LEU A 319 2.85 19.39 -12.99
C LEU A 319 4.24 19.02 -13.48
N GLY A 320 4.33 17.97 -14.27
CA GLY A 320 5.60 17.44 -14.71
C GLY A 320 5.58 16.94 -16.15
N TYR A 321 6.76 16.87 -16.69
CA TYR A 321 7.07 16.23 -17.94
C TYR A 321 7.80 14.93 -17.65
N GLN A 322 7.30 13.84 -18.20
CA GLN A 322 7.87 12.51 -18.00
C GLN A 322 8.18 11.87 -19.36
N ARG A 323 9.35 11.27 -19.45
CA ARG A 323 9.72 10.42 -20.59
C ARG A 323 10.29 9.08 -20.14
N ASP A 324 10.19 8.09 -20.99
CA ASP A 324 10.84 6.78 -20.83
C ASP A 324 11.88 6.51 -21.93
N ASN A 325 12.28 5.25 -22.07
CA ASN A 325 13.25 4.79 -23.06
C ASN A 325 14.61 5.49 -22.93
N LEU A 326 15.08 5.67 -21.69
CA LEU A 326 16.29 6.45 -21.37
C LEU A 326 17.58 5.90 -22.01
N LYS A 327 17.59 4.64 -22.40
CA LYS A 327 18.73 3.98 -23.09
C LYS A 327 18.44 3.67 -24.57
N GLU A 328 17.36 4.24 -25.12
CA GLU A 328 16.96 4.06 -26.52
C GLU A 328 16.83 2.58 -26.95
N GLN A 329 16.43 1.71 -26.00
CA GLN A 329 16.32 0.26 -26.25
C GLN A 329 14.91 -0.15 -26.73
N LYS A 330 13.95 0.78 -26.68
CA LYS A 330 12.58 0.60 -27.16
C LYS A 330 12.41 1.24 -28.54
N ASN A 331 11.53 0.69 -29.33
CA ASN A 331 11.23 1.22 -30.67
C ASN A 331 10.65 2.64 -30.66
N GLN A 332 10.06 3.08 -29.54
CA GLN A 332 9.47 4.39 -29.38
C GLN A 332 9.69 4.93 -27.95
N THR A 333 9.89 6.24 -27.85
CA THR A 333 9.96 6.95 -26.58
C THR A 333 8.58 7.49 -26.25
N ALA A 334 8.00 7.11 -25.11
CA ALA A 334 6.78 7.70 -24.62
C ALA A 334 7.08 8.98 -23.84
N VAL A 335 6.47 10.06 -24.31
CA VAL A 335 6.56 11.39 -23.68
C VAL A 335 5.16 11.78 -23.21
N ARG A 336 5.03 12.25 -21.98
CA ARG A 336 3.74 12.65 -21.43
C ARG A 336 3.82 13.77 -20.42
N LEU A 337 2.76 14.55 -20.35
CA LEU A 337 2.52 15.45 -19.25
C LEU A 337 1.91 14.64 -18.10
N VAL A 338 2.50 14.72 -16.91
CA VAL A 338 2.02 14.07 -15.69
C VAL A 338 1.72 15.13 -14.65
N GLY A 339 0.69 14.88 -13.83
CA GLY A 339 0.38 15.85 -12.81
C GLY A 339 -0.70 15.41 -11.85
N SER A 340 -0.77 16.12 -10.75
CA SER A 340 -1.86 16.04 -9.78
C SER A 340 -2.29 17.43 -9.34
N ALA A 341 -3.56 17.55 -9.03
CA ALA A 341 -4.13 18.75 -8.43
C ALA A 341 -5.11 18.34 -7.33
N ASN A 342 -5.01 18.98 -6.18
CA ASN A 342 -5.96 18.83 -5.08
C ASN A 342 -6.43 20.22 -4.68
N VAL A 343 -7.74 20.37 -4.58
CA VAL A 343 -8.40 21.62 -4.18
C VAL A 343 -9.38 21.29 -3.07
N ASN A 344 -9.29 21.98 -1.96
CA ASN A 344 -10.28 21.93 -0.89
C ASN A 344 -10.79 23.35 -0.63
N ALA A 345 -12.09 23.55 -0.72
CA ALA A 345 -12.72 24.85 -0.60
C ALA A 345 -13.88 24.81 0.40
N LYS A 346 -13.74 25.52 1.52
CA LYS A 346 -14.83 25.85 2.42
C LYS A 346 -15.52 27.12 1.92
N ILE A 347 -16.47 26.95 0.99
CA ILE A 347 -17.18 28.07 0.35
C ILE A 347 -17.98 28.84 1.40
N SER A 348 -18.67 28.11 2.28
CA SER A 348 -19.39 28.65 3.41
C SER A 348 -19.38 27.66 4.57
N GLU A 349 -20.01 28.02 5.70
CA GLU A 349 -20.20 27.10 6.82
C GLU A 349 -21.10 25.89 6.49
N LYS A 350 -21.85 26.00 5.41
CA LYS A 350 -22.80 24.98 4.95
C LYS A 350 -22.30 24.22 3.72
N LEU A 351 -21.37 24.79 2.95
CA LEU A 351 -20.94 24.25 1.66
C LEU A 351 -19.42 24.04 1.64
N ASN A 352 -19.03 22.79 1.49
CA ASN A 352 -17.67 22.36 1.28
C ASN A 352 -17.56 21.68 -0.09
N VAL A 353 -16.50 22.00 -0.83
CA VAL A 353 -16.20 21.39 -2.12
C VAL A 353 -14.74 20.93 -2.09
N SER A 354 -14.50 19.69 -2.47
CA SER A 354 -13.16 19.18 -2.65
C SER A 354 -13.05 18.52 -4.02
N GLY A 355 -11.88 18.64 -4.62
CA GLY A 355 -11.57 18.02 -5.89
C GLY A 355 -10.14 17.52 -5.90
N SER A 356 -9.94 16.37 -6.53
CA SER A 356 -8.62 15.81 -6.79
C SER A 356 -8.56 15.28 -8.21
N TYR A 357 -7.42 15.43 -8.84
CA TYR A 357 -7.12 14.83 -10.13
C TYR A 357 -5.66 14.36 -10.13
N SER A 358 -5.41 13.24 -10.75
CA SER A 358 -4.05 12.71 -10.95
C SER A 358 -4.00 11.89 -12.23
N ASN A 359 -2.99 12.12 -13.05
CA ASN A 359 -2.69 11.32 -14.24
C ASN A 359 -1.25 10.78 -14.22
N PHE A 360 -0.67 10.61 -13.06
CA PHE A 360 0.61 9.93 -12.97
C PHE A 360 0.48 8.52 -13.54
N THR A 361 1.52 8.09 -14.25
CA THR A 361 1.68 6.68 -14.56
C THR A 361 1.75 5.96 -13.23
N SER A 362 0.71 5.22 -12.92
CA SER A 362 0.92 4.22 -11.91
C SER A 362 1.86 3.21 -12.53
N THR A 363 2.91 2.97 -11.82
CA THR A 363 3.78 1.93 -12.16
C THR A 363 3.05 0.69 -12.48
N THR A 364 3.51 0.24 -13.54
CA THR A 364 3.57 -1.11 -13.77
C THR A 364 3.32 -1.90 -12.75
N ASN A 365 2.98 -2.70 -12.95
CA ASN A 365 2.52 -3.70 -12.18
C ASN A 365 1.15 -3.22 -11.87
N ARG A 366 0.20 -3.32 -12.90
CA ARG A 366 -0.89 -4.07 -12.46
C ARG A 366 -0.38 -4.66 -11.18
N ARG A 367 -0.83 -4.30 -9.92
CA ARG A 367 -0.63 -5.27 -8.89
C ARG A 367 -0.85 -6.54 -9.65
N LEU A 368 0.27 -7.11 -10.11
CA LEU A 368 0.18 -8.46 -10.59
C LEU A 368 -0.43 -9.02 -9.38
N ASN A 369 -1.70 -9.24 -9.40
CA ASN A 369 -2.17 -10.11 -8.38
C ASN A 369 -1.05 -11.04 -8.33
N GLU A 370 -0.31 -11.08 -7.22
CA GLU A 370 0.82 -11.96 -7.08
C GLU A 370 0.57 -13.27 -7.84
N PHE A 371 -0.62 -13.45 -8.33
CA PHE A 371 -1.40 -14.41 -9.03
C PHE A 371 -1.30 -14.41 -10.55
N ASP A 372 -1.26 -13.25 -11.21
CA ASP A 372 -1.10 -13.24 -12.67
C ASP A 372 0.31 -13.65 -13.08
N TYR A 373 1.28 -13.40 -12.19
CA TYR A 373 2.67 -13.85 -12.33
C TYR A 373 2.80 -15.38 -12.22
N ILE A 374 1.95 -15.98 -11.40
CA ILE A 374 1.92 -17.43 -11.15
C ILE A 374 1.08 -18.14 -12.21
N ASN A 375 0.05 -17.49 -12.76
CA ASN A 375 -0.91 -18.12 -13.68
C ASN A 375 -0.55 -18.02 -15.16
N ASN A 376 0.53 -17.33 -15.52
CA ASN A 376 0.97 -17.25 -16.92
C ASN A 376 2.43 -17.70 -17.07
N PRO A 377 2.68 -19.00 -17.26
CA PRO A 377 4.03 -19.57 -17.34
C PRO A 377 4.83 -19.08 -18.55
N ASN A 378 4.16 -18.53 -19.56
CA ASN A 378 4.81 -17.94 -20.74
C ASN A 378 5.15 -16.46 -20.56
N MET A 379 4.80 -15.86 -19.43
CA MET A 379 5.25 -14.52 -19.10
C MET A 379 6.71 -14.57 -18.67
N ASN A 380 7.59 -14.12 -19.54
CA ASN A 380 8.95 -13.82 -19.15
C ASN A 380 8.89 -12.80 -18.00
N PRO A 381 9.51 -13.06 -16.83
CA PRO A 381 9.60 -12.07 -15.75
C PRO A 381 10.15 -10.72 -16.20
N ALA A 382 10.97 -10.69 -17.26
CA ALA A 382 11.43 -9.45 -17.89
C ALA A 382 10.30 -8.70 -18.62
N ASP A 383 9.30 -9.39 -19.18
CA ASP A 383 8.19 -8.76 -19.90
C ASP A 383 7.18 -8.11 -18.94
N THR A 384 7.06 -8.63 -17.71
CA THR A 384 6.22 -8.01 -16.69
C THR A 384 6.77 -6.66 -16.22
N LEU A 385 8.07 -6.42 -16.36
CA LEU A 385 8.71 -5.15 -16.01
C LEU A 385 8.55 -4.07 -17.08
N THR A 386 8.22 -4.45 -18.30
CA THR A 386 8.01 -3.52 -19.42
C THR A 386 6.54 -3.12 -19.58
N TYR A 387 5.66 -3.72 -18.79
CA TYR A 387 4.23 -3.41 -18.79
C TYR A 387 3.94 -2.19 -17.92
N ARG A 388 3.43 -1.14 -18.48
CA ARG A 388 3.01 0.08 -17.78
C ARG A 388 1.51 0.24 -17.85
N GLN A 389 0.91 0.59 -16.73
CA GLN A 389 -0.46 1.01 -16.67
C GLN A 389 -0.51 2.55 -16.59
N LEU A 390 -1.02 3.17 -17.63
CA LEU A 390 -1.37 4.58 -17.62
C LEU A 390 -2.68 4.73 -16.88
N SER A 391 -2.70 5.48 -15.79
CA SER A 391 -3.93 5.73 -15.06
C SER A 391 -4.19 7.22 -14.89
N GLN A 392 -5.46 7.59 -14.98
CA GLN A 392 -5.94 8.89 -14.57
C GLN A 392 -7.08 8.71 -13.60
N ASN A 393 -7.06 9.47 -12.53
CA ASN A 393 -8.10 9.43 -11.51
C ASN A 393 -8.49 10.86 -11.17
N GLY A 394 -9.76 11.09 -11.05
CA GLY A 394 -10.32 12.36 -10.62
C GLY A 394 -11.49 12.15 -9.70
N ASN A 395 -11.67 13.04 -8.76
CA ASN A 395 -12.81 13.05 -7.86
C ASN A 395 -13.20 14.49 -7.56
N VAL A 396 -14.50 14.75 -7.57
CA VAL A 396 -15.09 16.00 -7.07
C VAL A 396 -16.17 15.63 -6.08
N ASN A 397 -16.08 16.17 -4.89
CA ASN A 397 -17.07 15.99 -3.84
C ASN A 397 -17.62 17.35 -3.41
N MET A 398 -18.91 17.47 -3.35
CA MET A 398 -19.63 18.64 -2.86
C MET A 398 -20.54 18.20 -1.71
N ASN A 399 -20.41 18.84 -0.59
CA ASN A 399 -21.20 18.57 0.60
C ASN A 399 -21.93 19.83 1.06
N TYR A 400 -23.25 19.78 1.09
CA TYR A 400 -24.11 20.91 1.50
C TYR A 400 -24.99 20.51 2.69
N VAL A 401 -24.79 21.20 3.80
CA VAL A 401 -25.54 20.98 5.06
C VAL A 401 -26.57 22.09 5.24
N PHE A 402 -27.82 21.73 5.47
CA PHE A 402 -28.92 22.67 5.59
C PHE A 402 -30.02 22.15 6.57
N GLY A 403 -31.15 22.81 6.58
CA GLY A 403 -32.27 22.50 7.47
C GLY A 403 -32.11 23.07 8.87
N LYS A 404 -33.13 22.86 9.70
CA LYS A 404 -33.14 23.26 11.11
C LYS A 404 -32.06 22.44 11.83
N ASP A 405 -31.20 23.13 12.58
CA ASP A 405 -30.09 22.52 13.32
C ASP A 405 -29.12 21.67 12.43
N LYS A 406 -29.02 22.02 11.15
CA LYS A 406 -28.15 21.31 10.16
C LYS A 406 -28.48 19.81 10.06
N ASN A 407 -29.73 19.45 10.18
CA ASN A 407 -30.20 18.07 10.20
C ASN A 407 -30.31 17.42 8.81
N GLN A 408 -30.00 18.14 7.75
CA GLN A 408 -30.03 17.65 6.39
C GLN A 408 -28.67 17.84 5.71
N ASN A 409 -28.30 16.87 4.94
CA ASN A 409 -27.05 16.87 4.17
C ASN A 409 -27.30 16.35 2.76
N VAL A 410 -26.87 17.11 1.76
CA VAL A 410 -26.78 16.62 0.38
C VAL A 410 -25.31 16.50 0.01
N ASN A 411 -24.93 15.33 -0.45
CA ASN A 411 -23.61 15.03 -0.97
C ASN A 411 -23.71 14.68 -2.44
N PHE A 412 -22.92 15.35 -3.25
CA PHE A 412 -22.72 14.99 -4.65
C PHE A 412 -21.25 14.58 -4.85
N ASN A 413 -21.05 13.41 -5.44
CA ASN A 413 -19.74 12.89 -5.76
C ASN A 413 -19.66 12.54 -7.24
N TYR A 414 -18.64 13.05 -7.92
CA TYR A 414 -18.25 12.63 -9.25
C TYR A 414 -16.86 12.03 -9.20
N SER A 415 -16.67 10.85 -9.76
CA SER A 415 -15.35 10.26 -9.92
C SER A 415 -15.13 9.76 -11.34
N ILE A 416 -13.90 9.87 -11.78
CA ILE A 416 -13.41 9.38 -13.06
C ILE A 416 -12.16 8.52 -12.81
N ALA A 417 -12.10 7.34 -13.40
CA ALA A 417 -10.94 6.47 -13.40
C ALA A 417 -10.72 5.95 -14.82
N GLY A 418 -9.58 6.29 -15.39
CA GLY A 418 -9.16 5.84 -16.71
C GLY A 418 -7.91 4.99 -16.62
N GLN A 419 -7.85 3.91 -17.37
CA GLN A 419 -6.70 3.02 -17.42
C GLN A 419 -6.42 2.63 -18.87
N ALA A 420 -5.16 2.58 -19.23
CA ALA A 420 -4.72 2.04 -20.50
C ALA A 420 -3.41 1.28 -20.29
N ASN A 421 -3.23 0.19 -21.01
CA ASN A 421 -2.02 -0.60 -20.93
C ASN A 421 -1.04 -0.14 -22.00
N GLU A 422 0.19 0.05 -21.62
CA GLU A 422 1.31 0.32 -22.52
C GLU A 422 2.29 -0.84 -22.44
N GLN A 423 2.58 -1.46 -23.57
CA GLN A 423 3.59 -2.51 -23.67
C GLN A 423 4.55 -2.16 -24.80
N GLY A 424 5.84 -2.08 -24.49
CA GLY A 424 6.87 -1.74 -25.48
C GLY A 424 6.70 -0.37 -26.15
N GLY A 425 6.11 0.63 -25.44
CA GLY A 425 5.84 1.96 -25.97
C GLY A 425 4.51 2.08 -26.74
N ILE A 426 3.76 1.00 -26.88
CA ILE A 426 2.47 0.98 -27.59
C ILE A 426 1.32 0.94 -26.60
N ILE A 427 0.41 1.91 -26.68
CA ILE A 427 -0.80 1.92 -25.87
C ILE A 427 -1.82 0.97 -26.50
N GLY A 428 -2.20 -0.06 -25.76
CA GLY A 428 -3.24 -1.00 -26.14
C GLY A 428 -4.63 -0.36 -26.11
N ARG A 429 -4.97 0.41 -27.14
CA ARG A 429 -6.25 1.15 -27.21
C ARG A 429 -7.48 0.28 -27.06
N GLY A 430 -7.42 -0.98 -27.49
CA GLY A 430 -8.52 -1.94 -27.34
C GLY A 430 -8.76 -2.40 -25.89
N GLN A 431 -7.83 -2.16 -24.99
CA GLN A 431 -7.90 -2.50 -23.56
C GLN A 431 -8.04 -1.27 -22.66
N ALA A 432 -8.10 -0.07 -23.25
CA ALA A 432 -8.33 1.14 -22.48
C ALA A 432 -9.72 1.12 -21.83
N SER A 433 -9.77 1.40 -20.53
CA SER A 433 -11.01 1.51 -19.78
C SER A 433 -11.19 2.92 -19.22
N LEU A 434 -12.41 3.38 -19.20
CA LEU A 434 -12.79 4.66 -18.59
C LEU A 434 -14.08 4.44 -17.80
N VAL A 435 -14.00 4.61 -16.51
CA VAL A 435 -15.14 4.55 -15.60
C VAL A 435 -15.45 5.96 -15.10
N GLN A 436 -16.68 6.40 -15.27
CA GLN A 436 -17.20 7.63 -14.69
C GLN A 436 -18.35 7.28 -13.76
N ASN A 437 -18.32 7.81 -12.56
CA ASN A 437 -19.34 7.55 -11.55
C ASN A 437 -19.89 8.88 -11.04
N TYR A 438 -21.19 9.01 -11.01
CA TYR A 438 -21.96 10.12 -10.48
C TYR A 438 -22.82 9.57 -9.34
N ASN A 439 -22.70 10.14 -8.17
CA ASN A 439 -23.50 9.76 -7.01
C ASN A 439 -24.05 11.02 -6.35
N ALA A 440 -25.35 11.00 -6.06
CA ALA A 440 -26.02 12.01 -5.28
C ALA A 440 -26.69 11.33 -4.08
N ALA A 441 -26.41 11.80 -2.88
CA ALA A 441 -26.98 11.26 -1.65
C ALA A 441 -27.58 12.37 -0.81
N HIS A 442 -28.75 12.10 -0.23
CA HIS A 442 -29.44 12.98 0.71
C HIS A 442 -29.63 12.23 2.02
N THR A 443 -29.17 12.82 3.10
CA THR A 443 -29.33 12.28 4.45
C THR A 443 -30.19 13.24 5.29
N ILE A 444 -31.21 12.71 5.93
CA ILE A 444 -32.03 13.42 6.90
C ILE A 444 -31.82 12.77 8.27
N SER A 445 -31.49 13.59 9.27
CA SER A 445 -31.28 13.15 10.64
C SER A 445 -32.46 13.61 11.54
N PHE A 446 -33.07 12.66 12.21
CA PHE A 446 -34.14 12.88 13.18
C PHE A 446 -33.57 12.68 14.59
N SER A 447 -33.02 13.74 15.17
CA SER A 447 -32.31 13.68 16.47
C SER A 447 -33.15 13.13 17.60
N SER A 448 -34.44 13.50 17.65
CA SER A 448 -35.38 13.03 18.69
C SER A 448 -35.66 11.51 18.60
N LEU A 449 -35.55 10.93 17.41
CA LEU A 449 -35.75 9.51 17.16
C LEU A 449 -34.44 8.72 17.11
N GLN A 450 -33.31 9.43 17.20
CA GLN A 450 -31.97 8.87 16.96
C GLN A 450 -31.90 8.07 15.64
N MET A 451 -32.52 8.59 14.60
CA MET A 451 -32.72 7.92 13.31
C MET A 451 -32.18 8.78 12.17
N ASN A 452 -31.54 8.13 11.20
CA ASN A 452 -31.12 8.74 9.97
C ASN A 452 -31.75 7.99 8.78
N VAL A 453 -32.21 8.74 7.79
CA VAL A 453 -32.64 8.21 6.50
C VAL A 453 -31.68 8.72 5.44
N ASN A 454 -31.06 7.80 4.72
CA ASN A 454 -30.17 8.11 3.60
C ASN A 454 -30.79 7.59 2.32
N THR A 455 -30.93 8.46 1.33
CA THR A 455 -31.39 8.13 -0.03
C THR A 455 -30.28 8.50 -1.00
N SER A 456 -29.93 7.60 -1.92
CA SER A 456 -28.93 7.90 -2.93
C SER A 456 -29.38 7.45 -4.33
N ALA A 457 -28.87 8.18 -5.32
CA ALA A 457 -28.97 7.83 -6.73
C ALA A 457 -27.56 7.76 -7.34
N ASN A 458 -27.31 6.79 -8.17
CA ASN A 458 -26.03 6.61 -8.83
C ASN A 458 -26.19 6.36 -10.33
N TYR A 459 -25.24 6.89 -11.08
CA TYR A 459 -25.06 6.60 -12.49
C TYR A 459 -23.59 6.33 -12.75
N THR A 460 -23.28 5.20 -13.37
CA THR A 460 -21.90 4.81 -13.72
C THR A 460 -21.85 4.50 -15.21
N GLN A 461 -20.92 5.12 -15.91
CA GLN A 461 -20.57 4.77 -17.28
C GLN A 461 -19.23 4.05 -17.29
N ASN A 462 -19.19 2.87 -17.84
CA ASN A 462 -17.99 2.07 -18.05
C ASN A 462 -17.75 1.90 -19.55
N LYS A 463 -16.62 2.41 -20.03
CA LYS A 463 -16.17 2.26 -21.42
C LYS A 463 -14.94 1.36 -21.44
N VAL A 464 -14.96 0.31 -22.23
CA VAL A 464 -13.82 -0.59 -22.45
C VAL A 464 -13.62 -0.74 -23.95
N GLY A 465 -12.52 -0.18 -24.45
CA GLY A 465 -12.29 -0.10 -25.89
C GLY A 465 -13.38 0.69 -26.61
N ARG A 466 -14.20 0.00 -27.41
CA ARG A 466 -15.34 0.58 -28.13
C ARG A 466 -16.68 0.38 -27.43
N ASP A 467 -16.72 -0.52 -26.46
CA ASP A 467 -17.95 -0.88 -25.77
C ASP A 467 -18.24 0.08 -24.62
N SER A 468 -19.50 0.37 -24.39
CA SER A 468 -19.97 1.23 -23.32
C SER A 468 -21.14 0.58 -22.60
N THR A 469 -20.96 0.38 -21.30
CA THR A 469 -22.02 -0.14 -20.41
C THR A 469 -22.35 0.93 -19.38
N ASN A 470 -23.63 1.21 -19.23
CA ASN A 470 -24.12 2.19 -18.26
C ASN A 470 -24.87 1.47 -17.13
N PHE A 471 -24.60 1.88 -15.90
CA PHE A 471 -25.29 1.41 -14.71
C PHE A 471 -26.03 2.59 -14.08
N TYR A 472 -27.25 2.38 -13.69
CA TYR A 472 -28.01 3.38 -12.96
C TYR A 472 -28.83 2.71 -11.86
N GLY A 473 -28.99 3.41 -10.77
CA GLY A 473 -29.73 2.87 -9.65
C GLY A 473 -29.84 3.83 -8.50
N GLY A 474 -30.33 3.30 -7.40
CA GLY A 474 -30.48 4.05 -6.17
C GLY A 474 -30.56 3.15 -4.95
N SER A 475 -30.48 3.76 -3.78
CA SER A 475 -30.63 3.06 -2.52
C SER A 475 -31.35 3.92 -1.49
N VAL A 476 -32.04 3.23 -0.58
CA VAL A 476 -32.58 3.82 0.63
C VAL A 476 -32.07 3.02 1.81
N THR A 477 -31.58 3.71 2.84
CA THR A 477 -31.09 3.10 4.06
C THR A 477 -31.65 3.87 5.26
N ILE A 478 -32.24 3.15 6.19
CA ILE A 478 -32.72 3.68 7.46
C ILE A 478 -31.79 3.14 8.54
N ALA A 479 -31.19 4.02 9.32
CA ALA A 479 -30.33 3.67 10.44
C ALA A 479 -30.93 4.24 11.72
N LYS A 480 -30.96 3.44 12.77
CA LYS A 480 -31.49 3.85 14.08
C LYS A 480 -30.60 3.35 15.21
N LYS A 481 -30.47 4.18 16.23
CA LYS A 481 -29.72 3.87 17.44
C LYS A 481 -30.67 3.62 18.59
N PHE A 482 -30.33 2.65 19.42
CA PHE A 482 -31.09 2.27 20.60
C PHE A 482 -30.18 2.15 21.82
N PHE A 483 -30.76 2.12 23.00
CA PHE A 483 -30.08 1.90 24.28
C PHE A 483 -28.86 2.83 24.44
N GLU A 484 -29.12 4.15 24.40
CA GLU A 484 -28.06 5.17 24.54
C GLU A 484 -26.90 5.00 23.57
N ASN A 485 -27.21 4.67 22.32
CA ASN A 485 -26.26 4.39 21.22
C ASN A 485 -25.49 3.07 21.35
N LYS A 486 -25.81 2.19 22.31
CA LYS A 486 -25.13 0.88 22.41
C LYS A 486 -25.51 -0.09 21.29
N LEU A 487 -26.74 0.00 20.80
CA LEU A 487 -27.20 -0.81 19.66
C LEU A 487 -27.44 0.12 18.45
N ASN A 488 -26.68 -0.11 17.39
CA ASN A 488 -26.87 0.57 16.11
C ASN A 488 -27.40 -0.44 15.09
N THR A 489 -28.49 -0.10 14.43
CA THR A 489 -29.10 -0.94 13.40
C THR A 489 -29.25 -0.15 12.12
N SER A 490 -29.10 -0.80 10.99
CA SER A 490 -29.51 -0.24 9.70
C SER A 490 -30.10 -1.29 8.78
N LEU A 491 -31.15 -0.90 8.09
CA LEU A 491 -31.79 -1.69 7.03
C LEU A 491 -31.80 -0.85 5.77
N GLY A 492 -31.38 -1.44 4.67
CA GLY A 492 -31.36 -0.74 3.40
C GLY A 492 -31.68 -1.64 2.23
N THR A 493 -32.17 -1.02 1.18
CA THR A 493 -32.37 -1.66 -0.12
C THR A 493 -31.63 -0.87 -1.19
N LEU A 494 -31.17 -1.57 -2.19
CA LEU A 494 -30.55 -0.98 -3.38
C LEU A 494 -31.11 -1.65 -4.64
N TYR A 495 -31.23 -0.88 -5.69
CA TYR A 495 -31.58 -1.38 -7.01
C TYR A 495 -30.65 -0.75 -8.03
N ASN A 496 -30.01 -1.58 -8.85
CA ASN A 496 -29.17 -1.15 -9.96
C ASN A 496 -29.55 -1.93 -11.23
N ARG A 497 -29.47 -1.25 -12.37
CA ARG A 497 -29.71 -1.84 -13.67
C ARG A 497 -28.64 -1.40 -14.67
N THR A 498 -28.28 -2.29 -15.59
CA THR A 498 -27.40 -1.97 -16.73
C THR A 498 -28.22 -1.64 -17.97
N ASN A 499 -27.64 -0.78 -18.80
CA ASN A 499 -28.17 -0.50 -20.15
C ASN A 499 -27.32 -1.26 -21.20
N ASP A 500 -27.16 -2.54 -21.00
CA ASP A 500 -26.52 -3.44 -21.96
C ASP A 500 -27.57 -4.28 -22.70
N THR A 501 -27.11 -4.99 -23.73
CA THR A 501 -27.97 -5.88 -24.54
C THR A 501 -28.63 -6.99 -23.70
N PHE A 502 -28.09 -7.29 -22.52
CA PHE A 502 -28.57 -8.34 -21.63
C PHE A 502 -29.48 -7.83 -20.50
N GLY A 503 -29.59 -6.51 -20.32
CA GLY A 503 -30.50 -5.89 -19.35
C GLY A 503 -30.34 -6.38 -17.91
N ASN A 504 -29.09 -6.51 -17.45
CA ASN A 504 -28.81 -7.00 -16.12
C ASN A 504 -29.35 -6.07 -15.04
N SER A 505 -29.98 -6.62 -14.02
CA SER A 505 -30.44 -5.87 -12.85
C SER A 505 -30.06 -6.58 -11.56
N VAL A 506 -29.87 -5.79 -10.50
CA VAL A 506 -29.53 -6.26 -9.16
C VAL A 506 -30.43 -5.55 -8.16
N LEU A 507 -31.19 -6.32 -7.42
CA LEU A 507 -31.88 -5.88 -6.20
C LEU A 507 -31.11 -6.40 -5.00
N GLY A 508 -30.73 -5.53 -4.08
CA GLY A 508 -30.04 -5.90 -2.85
C GLY A 508 -30.79 -5.45 -1.62
N ILE A 509 -30.82 -6.31 -0.62
CA ILE A 509 -31.32 -6.00 0.73
C ILE A 509 -30.14 -6.17 1.67
N LYS A 510 -29.84 -5.15 2.46
CA LYS A 510 -28.74 -5.16 3.42
C LYS A 510 -29.21 -4.83 4.83
N CYS A 511 -28.64 -5.53 5.79
CA CYS A 511 -28.88 -5.29 7.21
C CYS A 511 -27.54 -5.18 7.92
N ASN A 512 -27.39 -4.16 8.79
CA ASN A 512 -26.27 -4.07 9.71
C ASN A 512 -26.81 -3.94 11.12
N VAL A 513 -26.17 -4.65 12.03
CA VAL A 513 -26.42 -4.55 13.47
C VAL A 513 -25.09 -4.47 14.18
N SER A 514 -24.88 -3.49 15.01
CA SER A 514 -23.71 -3.45 15.89
C SER A 514 -24.14 -3.15 17.32
N TYR A 515 -23.57 -3.90 18.26
CA TYR A 515 -23.88 -3.80 19.68
C TYR A 515 -22.61 -3.69 20.50
N VAL A 516 -22.54 -2.64 21.33
CA VAL A 516 -21.43 -2.40 22.25
C VAL A 516 -21.85 -2.82 23.64
N LEU A 517 -21.19 -3.85 24.17
CA LEU A 517 -21.43 -4.37 25.50
C LEU A 517 -20.26 -3.98 26.42
N LEU A 518 -20.60 -3.43 27.59
CA LEU A 518 -19.63 -3.03 28.63
C LEU A 518 -18.52 -2.09 28.11
N GLU A 519 -18.80 -1.30 27.08
CA GLU A 519 -17.87 -0.34 26.43
C GLU A 519 -16.61 -0.97 25.80
N LYS A 520 -16.44 -2.27 25.94
CA LYS A 520 -15.24 -3.02 25.54
C LYS A 520 -15.49 -4.09 24.48
N HIS A 521 -16.69 -4.66 24.46
CA HIS A 521 -17.06 -5.71 23.52
C HIS A 521 -17.94 -5.12 22.44
N ASN A 522 -17.52 -5.25 21.20
CA ASN A 522 -18.29 -4.84 20.05
C ASN A 522 -18.62 -6.08 19.19
N PHE A 523 -19.91 -6.33 19.02
CA PHE A 523 -20.44 -7.34 18.13
C PHE A 523 -21.03 -6.65 16.91
N SER A 524 -20.67 -7.06 15.73
CA SER A 524 -21.30 -6.58 14.51
C SER A 524 -21.70 -7.71 13.59
N PHE A 525 -22.84 -7.53 12.98
CA PHE A 525 -23.40 -8.41 11.97
C PHE A 525 -23.71 -7.60 10.73
N TYR A 526 -23.28 -8.09 9.58
CA TYR A 526 -23.67 -7.60 8.28
C TYR A 526 -24.26 -8.75 7.48
N GLY A 527 -25.46 -8.54 6.96
CA GLY A 527 -26.14 -9.44 6.05
C GLY A 527 -26.51 -8.72 4.76
N MET A 528 -26.27 -9.33 3.62
CA MET A 528 -26.67 -8.83 2.32
C MET A 528 -27.18 -9.97 1.47
N GLN A 529 -28.37 -9.82 0.93
CA GLN A 529 -28.93 -10.68 -0.10
C GLN A 529 -29.06 -9.91 -1.39
N MET A 530 -28.55 -10.47 -2.47
CA MET A 530 -28.63 -9.90 -3.81
C MET A 530 -29.38 -10.84 -4.74
N PHE A 531 -30.32 -10.28 -5.47
CA PHE A 531 -31.06 -10.93 -6.55
C PHE A 531 -30.55 -10.34 -7.86
N ARG A 532 -29.77 -11.13 -8.60
CA ARG A 532 -29.28 -10.77 -9.93
C ARG A 532 -30.21 -11.36 -10.97
N SER A 533 -30.65 -10.55 -11.92
CA SER A 533 -31.47 -10.99 -13.03
C SER A 533 -30.90 -10.50 -14.34
N SER A 534 -30.81 -11.39 -15.32
CA SER A 534 -30.50 -11.08 -16.70
C SER A 534 -31.49 -11.79 -17.63
N GLN A 535 -31.49 -11.45 -18.91
CA GLN A 535 -32.34 -12.14 -19.89
C GLN A 535 -32.06 -13.65 -19.99
N GLN A 536 -30.84 -14.07 -19.61
CA GLN A 536 -30.39 -15.47 -19.79
C GLN A 536 -30.39 -16.26 -18.48
N LYS A 537 -30.17 -15.61 -17.33
CA LYS A 537 -29.97 -16.30 -16.05
C LYS A 537 -30.33 -15.41 -14.88
N SER A 538 -30.93 -16.01 -13.87
CA SER A 538 -31.07 -15.39 -12.53
C SER A 538 -30.13 -16.05 -11.54
N ALA A 539 -29.64 -15.30 -10.58
CA ALA A 539 -28.78 -15.80 -9.51
C ALA A 539 -29.09 -15.07 -8.21
N GLU A 540 -28.95 -15.80 -7.12
CA GLU A 540 -29.11 -15.28 -5.77
C GLU A 540 -27.77 -15.40 -5.04
N ASP A 541 -27.33 -14.32 -4.40
CA ASP A 541 -26.13 -14.31 -3.60
C ASP A 541 -26.46 -13.88 -2.17
N ILE A 542 -25.86 -14.55 -1.21
CA ILE A 542 -25.95 -14.22 0.21
C ILE A 542 -24.55 -13.98 0.72
N THR A 543 -24.36 -12.84 1.36
CA THR A 543 -23.13 -12.53 2.11
C THR A 543 -23.51 -12.28 3.56
N LEU A 544 -22.90 -13.03 4.46
CA LEU A 544 -23.03 -12.82 5.90
C LEU A 544 -21.64 -12.58 6.48
N ASN A 545 -21.51 -11.55 7.28
CA ASN A 545 -20.30 -11.25 8.01
C ASN A 545 -20.63 -11.05 9.49
N VAL A 546 -19.90 -11.73 10.34
CA VAL A 546 -19.96 -11.59 11.79
C VAL A 546 -18.60 -11.15 12.27
N ASN A 547 -18.57 -10.05 12.97
CA ASN A 547 -17.37 -9.53 13.58
C ASN A 547 -17.55 -9.36 15.07
N TYR A 548 -16.56 -9.77 15.81
CA TYR A 548 -16.42 -9.52 17.24
C TYR A 548 -15.12 -8.83 17.52
N SER A 549 -15.15 -7.73 18.23
CA SER A 549 -13.94 -7.07 18.72
C SER A 549 -14.02 -6.78 20.21
N TYR A 550 -12.89 -6.98 20.87
CA TYR A 550 -12.71 -6.69 22.31
C TYR A 550 -11.50 -5.78 22.47
N SER A 551 -11.66 -4.70 23.26
CA SER A 551 -10.57 -3.78 23.59
C SER A 551 -10.44 -3.62 25.11
N PHE A 552 -9.23 -3.59 25.63
CA PHE A 552 -8.95 -3.52 27.07
C PHE A 552 -7.72 -2.69 27.42
#